data_8f41585b066a677ee71cf21b74817ca9
#
_entry.id   8f41585b066a677ee71cf21b74817ca9
#
_cell.length_a   1.000
_cell.length_b   1.000
_cell.length_c   1.000
_cell.angle_alpha   90.00
_cell.angle_beta   90.00
_cell.angle_gamma   90.00
#
_symmetry.space_group_name_H-M   'P 1'
#
loop_
_entity.id
_entity.type
_entity.pdbx_description
1 polymer ?
#
loop_
_entity_poly.entity_id
_entity_poly.type
_entity_poly.pdbx_seq_one_letter_code
_entity_poly.pdbx_strand_id
1 'polypeptide(L)'
;MTPSDDPRISEDRREALRYALAIGSGAALASAIASPAAAEETAENTLDRVRANKVLRIAVLPGELPYFNKDLASGTWSGFSIEMANDLAKLLDVKLEYVESTYGNSILDLQSNKIDLGFALNPTPQRALVVDFTHLVFPHPFGAMLKKGLEARTWADINKPEVRIAVDVGSANEAVARRFAPNATIKSLKSRDEVMLEMSSGRVDCVVNALVLGLTAIAKNPNLGSYKILQSPSVTIASGMAVRRESDKRWRDFLSVWVDYNRGIGQMREWFVRGLTLSGVKPEDVPVELNI
;
A
#
# COMPACT_ATOMS: atom_id res chain seq x y z
N MET A 1 34.98 54.64 7.53
CA MET A 1 33.62 55.18 7.64
C MET A 1 32.91 54.36 8.71
N THR A 2 32.77 54.91 9.89
CA THR A 2 32.16 54.33 11.09
C THR A 2 30.64 54.47 11.02
N PRO A 3 29.84 53.51 11.52
CA PRO A 3 28.38 53.65 11.59
C PRO A 3 28.00 54.58 12.75
N SER A 4 27.05 55.43 12.50
CA SER A 4 26.51 56.45 13.41
C SER A 4 25.64 55.81 14.50
N ASP A 5 25.90 56.19 15.75
CA ASP A 5 25.07 56.00 16.93
C ASP A 5 23.73 56.76 16.76
N ASP A 6 22.60 56.03 16.86
CA ASP A 6 21.26 56.62 16.99
C ASP A 6 20.86 56.66 18.49
N PRO A 7 20.72 57.81 19.11
CA PRO A 7 20.48 57.92 20.56
C PRO A 7 19.03 57.62 21.00
N ARG A 8 18.13 57.22 20.13
CA ARG A 8 16.70 57.05 20.45
C ARG A 8 16.31 55.69 21.02
N ILE A 9 17.28 54.75 21.13
CA ILE A 9 17.00 53.39 21.65
C ILE A 9 17.32 53.26 23.17
N SER A 10 17.87 54.29 23.82
CA SER A 10 18.32 54.20 25.22
C SER A 10 17.32 54.69 26.27
N GLU A 11 16.24 55.39 25.90
CA GLU A 11 15.29 55.95 26.88
C GLU A 11 14.13 54.99 27.23
N ASP A 12 13.66 54.18 26.31
CA ASP A 12 12.53 53.25 26.54
C ASP A 12 12.85 52.08 27.50
N ARG A 13 14.13 51.76 27.69
CA ARG A 13 14.56 50.72 28.64
C ARG A 13 14.67 51.19 30.08
N ARG A 14 14.72 52.48 30.33
CA ARG A 14 14.85 53.05 31.68
C ARG A 14 13.51 53.39 32.33
N GLU A 15 12.46 53.59 31.57
CA GLU A 15 11.12 53.79 32.12
C GLU A 15 10.42 52.48 32.50
N ALA A 16 10.68 51.34 31.83
CA ALA A 16 10.12 50.03 32.19
C ALA A 16 10.61 49.49 33.54
N LEU A 17 11.68 50.02 34.11
CA LEU A 17 12.26 49.58 35.39
C LEU A 17 11.83 50.39 36.61
N ARG A 18 11.06 51.46 36.44
CA ARG A 18 10.62 52.37 37.56
C ARG A 18 9.21 52.11 38.08
N TYR A 19 8.41 51.22 37.44
CA TYR A 19 7.06 50.89 37.89
C TYR A 19 6.93 49.56 38.66
N ALA A 20 8.06 48.91 39.02
CA ALA A 20 8.04 47.61 39.70
C ALA A 20 8.40 47.66 41.19
N LEU A 21 8.35 48.82 41.87
CA LEU A 21 8.65 48.91 43.30
C LEU A 21 7.74 49.92 44.03
N ALA A 22 6.50 49.51 44.29
CA ALA A 22 5.74 49.98 45.46
C ALA A 22 4.44 49.14 45.61
N ILE A 23 4.17 48.79 46.88
CA ILE A 23 2.93 48.27 47.48
C ILE A 23 2.92 46.72 47.56
N GLY A 24 3.34 46.13 48.66
CA GLY A 24 2.54 46.10 49.86
C GLY A 24 2.14 44.64 50.16
N SER A 25 2.67 44.08 51.22
CA SER A 25 2.33 42.84 51.96
C SER A 25 0.86 42.41 51.86
N GLY A 26 0.61 41.21 51.36
CA GLY A 26 -0.70 40.55 51.45
C GLY A 26 -0.55 39.07 51.10
N ALA A 27 -0.92 38.24 52.07
CA ALA A 27 -0.86 36.82 52.18
C ALA A 27 -0.85 35.99 50.90
N ALA A 28 0.08 35.08 50.85
CA ALA A 28 0.23 33.99 49.86
C ALA A 28 -1.01 33.07 49.83
N LEU A 29 -1.67 33.03 48.69
CA LEU A 29 -2.38 31.86 48.20
C LEU A 29 -1.72 31.48 46.88
N ALA A 30 -0.75 30.62 46.97
CA ALA A 30 -0.20 29.93 45.81
C ALA A 30 -1.27 29.04 45.18
N SER A 31 -2.10 29.63 44.34
CA SER A 31 -2.87 28.85 43.38
C SER A 31 -1.87 28.32 42.36
N ALA A 32 -1.42 27.10 42.54
CA ALA A 32 -0.77 26.35 41.49
C ALA A 32 -1.74 26.30 40.32
N ILE A 33 -1.54 27.17 39.34
CA ILE A 33 -2.08 26.98 38.00
C ILE A 33 -1.37 25.74 37.47
N ALA A 34 -1.88 24.55 37.83
CA ALA A 34 -1.65 23.34 37.07
C ALA A 34 -2.15 23.67 35.66
N SER A 35 -1.24 24.04 34.74
CA SER A 35 -1.51 23.91 33.33
C SER A 35 -2.10 22.51 33.20
N PRO A 36 -3.28 22.34 32.61
CA PRO A 36 -3.65 21.02 32.17
C PRO A 36 -2.55 20.65 31.19
N ALA A 37 -1.63 19.76 31.61
CA ALA A 37 -0.89 18.95 30.67
C ALA A 37 -2.01 18.42 29.78
N ALA A 38 -2.07 18.93 28.54
CA ALA A 38 -2.90 18.32 27.53
C ALA A 38 -2.51 16.86 27.59
N ALA A 39 -3.40 16.03 28.15
CA ALA A 39 -3.32 14.61 27.95
C ALA A 39 -3.34 14.51 26.43
N GLU A 40 -2.17 14.33 25.81
CA GLU A 40 -2.10 13.73 24.50
C GLU A 40 -2.99 12.50 24.68
N GLU A 41 -4.20 12.57 24.14
CA GLU A 41 -4.98 11.39 23.89
C GLU A 41 -4.02 10.49 23.15
N THR A 42 -3.46 9.51 23.84
CA THR A 42 -2.64 8.48 23.23
C THR A 42 -3.60 7.77 22.31
N ALA A 43 -3.62 8.25 21.05
CA ALA A 43 -4.45 7.65 20.02
C ALA A 43 -4.14 6.17 20.06
N GLU A 44 -5.15 5.39 20.44
CA GLU A 44 -5.04 3.94 20.64
C GLU A 44 -4.34 3.37 19.41
N ASN A 45 -3.13 2.81 19.59
CA ASN A 45 -2.38 2.26 18.46
C ASN A 45 -3.09 1.03 17.92
N THR A 46 -2.84 0.75 16.64
CA THR A 46 -3.54 -0.33 15.93
C THR A 46 -3.36 -1.69 16.60
N LEU A 47 -2.18 -2.04 17.11
CA LEU A 47 -1.93 -3.33 17.75
C LEU A 47 -2.81 -3.52 19.01
N ASP A 48 -2.83 -2.53 19.88
CA ASP A 48 -3.59 -2.61 21.13
C ASP A 48 -5.10 -2.65 20.84
N ARG A 49 -5.57 -1.85 19.88
CA ARG A 49 -6.97 -1.84 19.43
C ARG A 49 -7.40 -3.19 18.83
N VAL A 50 -6.59 -3.77 17.95
CA VAL A 50 -6.86 -5.09 17.34
C VAL A 50 -6.99 -6.17 18.41
N ARG A 51 -6.10 -6.16 19.40
CA ARG A 51 -6.12 -7.13 20.51
C ARG A 51 -7.28 -6.91 21.47
N ALA A 52 -7.61 -5.67 21.80
CA ALA A 52 -8.70 -5.31 22.70
C ALA A 52 -10.06 -5.62 22.08
N ASN A 53 -10.28 -5.24 20.82
CA ASN A 53 -11.55 -5.43 20.13
C ASN A 53 -11.72 -6.84 19.56
N LYS A 54 -10.67 -7.66 19.57
CA LYS A 54 -10.66 -9.01 18.99
C LYS A 54 -11.07 -9.03 17.50
N VAL A 55 -10.72 -7.97 16.76
CA VAL A 55 -11.03 -7.81 15.33
C VAL A 55 -9.84 -7.24 14.59
N LEU A 56 -9.47 -7.88 13.48
CA LEU A 56 -8.49 -7.40 12.49
C LEU A 56 -9.24 -7.07 11.19
N ARG A 57 -9.33 -5.78 10.86
CA ARG A 57 -9.96 -5.28 9.64
C ARG A 57 -8.95 -5.27 8.51
N ILE A 58 -9.22 -5.99 7.43
CA ILE A 58 -8.31 -6.07 6.29
C ILE A 58 -8.97 -5.59 5.00
N ALA A 59 -8.20 -4.93 4.13
CA ALA A 59 -8.64 -4.68 2.76
C ALA A 59 -8.66 -5.98 1.98
N VAL A 60 -9.75 -6.23 1.25
CA VAL A 60 -9.87 -7.30 0.26
C VAL A 60 -10.22 -6.70 -1.09
N LEU A 61 -9.56 -7.17 -2.16
CA LEU A 61 -9.65 -6.61 -3.50
C LEU A 61 -10.29 -7.64 -4.44
N PRO A 62 -11.56 -7.46 -4.83
CA PRO A 62 -12.21 -8.34 -5.78
C PRO A 62 -11.44 -8.43 -7.11
N GLY A 63 -11.37 -9.60 -7.71
CA GLY A 63 -10.71 -9.83 -9.00
C GLY A 63 -9.17 -9.90 -8.96
N GLU A 64 -8.54 -9.76 -7.80
CA GLU A 64 -7.07 -9.70 -7.64
C GLU A 64 -6.44 -11.07 -7.32
N LEU A 65 -6.75 -12.08 -8.12
CA LEU A 65 -6.06 -13.38 -8.00
C LEU A 65 -4.57 -13.25 -8.34
N PRO A 66 -3.69 -13.96 -7.63
CA PRO A 66 -3.93 -15.03 -6.64
C PRO A 66 -4.08 -14.53 -5.19
N TYR A 67 -4.11 -13.21 -4.97
CA TYR A 67 -4.14 -12.62 -3.64
C TYR A 67 -5.49 -12.75 -2.97
N PHE A 68 -6.54 -12.43 -3.72
CA PHE A 68 -7.92 -12.42 -3.23
C PHE A 68 -8.84 -13.08 -4.25
N ASN A 69 -9.65 -14.00 -3.78
CA ASN A 69 -10.71 -14.66 -4.53
C ASN A 69 -11.97 -14.69 -3.68
N LYS A 70 -13.07 -14.15 -4.20
CA LYS A 70 -14.37 -14.21 -3.57
C LYS A 70 -15.21 -15.29 -4.30
N ASP A 71 -15.61 -16.30 -3.58
CA ASP A 71 -16.63 -17.22 -4.08
C ASP A 71 -17.98 -16.50 -4.04
N LEU A 72 -18.57 -16.27 -5.21
CA LEU A 72 -19.81 -15.49 -5.34
C LEU A 72 -21.04 -16.21 -4.78
N ALA A 73 -21.00 -17.54 -4.67
CA ALA A 73 -22.12 -18.31 -4.15
C ALA A 73 -22.15 -18.32 -2.62
N SER A 74 -20.99 -18.54 -1.99
CA SER A 74 -20.86 -18.60 -0.53
C SER A 74 -20.45 -17.27 0.11
N GLY A 75 -19.94 -16.31 -0.66
CA GLY A 75 -19.35 -15.08 -0.15
C GLY A 75 -17.97 -15.27 0.51
N THR A 76 -17.43 -16.50 0.48
CA THR A 76 -16.17 -16.84 1.16
C THR A 76 -14.97 -16.27 0.41
N TRP A 77 -14.03 -15.69 1.17
CA TRP A 77 -12.76 -15.21 0.65
C TRP A 77 -11.67 -16.29 0.77
N SER A 78 -10.82 -16.36 -0.24
CA SER A 78 -9.65 -17.24 -0.31
C SER A 78 -8.50 -16.56 -1.07
N GLY A 79 -7.34 -17.21 -1.16
CA GLY A 79 -6.16 -16.69 -1.84
C GLY A 79 -5.01 -16.37 -0.89
N PHE A 80 -3.86 -16.03 -1.49
CA PHE A 80 -2.62 -15.84 -0.76
C PHE A 80 -2.72 -14.85 0.42
N SER A 81 -3.31 -13.67 0.18
CA SER A 81 -3.46 -12.66 1.24
C SER A 81 -4.44 -13.09 2.32
N ILE A 82 -5.43 -13.92 1.98
CA ILE A 82 -6.39 -14.45 2.96
C ILE A 82 -5.73 -15.54 3.83
N GLU A 83 -4.85 -16.36 3.28
CA GLU A 83 -4.05 -17.32 4.06
C GLU A 83 -3.17 -16.59 5.08
N MET A 84 -2.49 -15.53 4.65
CA MET A 84 -1.70 -14.67 5.52
C MET A 84 -2.56 -14.04 6.64
N ALA A 85 -3.73 -13.52 6.29
CA ALA A 85 -4.64 -12.90 7.25
C ALA A 85 -5.19 -13.92 8.26
N ASN A 86 -5.51 -15.13 7.82
CA ASN A 86 -5.99 -16.22 8.72
C ASN A 86 -4.91 -16.63 9.72
N ASP A 87 -3.65 -16.73 9.29
CA ASP A 87 -2.53 -17.03 10.19
C ASP A 87 -2.34 -15.94 11.24
N LEU A 88 -2.35 -14.66 10.81
CA LEU A 88 -2.29 -13.51 11.73
C LEU A 88 -3.47 -13.49 12.70
N ALA A 89 -4.68 -13.73 12.23
CA ALA A 89 -5.88 -13.74 13.06
C ALA A 89 -5.83 -14.85 14.12
N LYS A 90 -5.34 -16.03 13.73
CA LYS A 90 -5.12 -17.14 14.66
C LYS A 90 -4.06 -16.80 15.70
N LEU A 91 -2.92 -16.23 15.29
CA LEU A 91 -1.82 -15.85 16.17
C LEU A 91 -2.25 -14.79 17.21
N LEU A 92 -3.06 -13.82 16.78
CA LEU A 92 -3.53 -12.72 17.62
C LEU A 92 -4.80 -13.07 18.41
N ASP A 93 -5.42 -14.23 18.16
CA ASP A 93 -6.70 -14.65 18.72
C ASP A 93 -7.80 -13.61 18.43
N VAL A 94 -7.99 -13.26 17.15
CA VAL A 94 -8.95 -12.25 16.67
C VAL A 94 -9.78 -12.77 15.49
N LYS A 95 -10.91 -12.13 15.19
CA LYS A 95 -11.71 -12.37 14.01
C LYS A 95 -11.26 -11.46 12.86
N LEU A 96 -11.41 -11.94 11.63
CA LEU A 96 -11.21 -11.11 10.44
C LEU A 96 -12.50 -10.37 10.09
N GLU A 97 -12.34 -9.10 9.74
CA GLU A 97 -13.35 -8.29 9.09
C GLU A 97 -12.84 -7.88 7.70
N TYR A 98 -13.62 -8.15 6.67
CA TYR A 98 -13.25 -7.89 5.28
C TYR A 98 -13.87 -6.60 4.80
N VAL A 99 -13.04 -5.67 4.34
CA VAL A 99 -13.45 -4.39 3.77
C VAL A 99 -13.09 -4.38 2.29
N GLU A 100 -14.09 -4.42 1.41
CA GLU A 100 -13.83 -4.35 -0.03
C GLU A 100 -13.24 -3.00 -0.41
N SER A 101 -12.15 -3.04 -1.18
CA SER A 101 -11.35 -1.87 -1.53
C SER A 101 -10.70 -2.03 -2.91
N THR A 102 -9.83 -1.08 -3.26
CA THR A 102 -8.95 -1.12 -4.44
C THR A 102 -7.53 -0.75 -4.02
N TYR A 103 -6.53 -0.92 -4.90
CA TYR A 103 -5.15 -0.53 -4.58
C TYR A 103 -5.01 0.95 -4.19
N GLY A 104 -5.75 1.84 -4.84
CA GLY A 104 -5.73 3.27 -4.51
C GLY A 104 -6.48 3.56 -3.20
N ASN A 105 -7.68 3.01 -3.05
CA ASN A 105 -8.52 3.25 -1.87
C ASN A 105 -7.95 2.63 -0.60
N SER A 106 -7.25 1.49 -0.67
CA SER A 106 -6.63 0.87 0.52
C SER A 106 -5.69 1.82 1.27
N ILE A 107 -5.02 2.72 0.57
CA ILE A 107 -4.17 3.74 1.21
C ILE A 107 -5.03 4.75 1.99
N LEU A 108 -6.14 5.20 1.42
CA LEU A 108 -7.09 6.11 2.08
C LEU A 108 -7.81 5.41 3.25
N ASP A 109 -8.16 4.14 3.08
CA ASP A 109 -8.83 3.33 4.11
C ASP A 109 -7.91 3.13 5.33
N LEU A 110 -6.58 2.97 5.13
CA LEU A 110 -5.58 2.95 6.21
C LEU A 110 -5.49 4.30 6.92
N GLN A 111 -5.38 5.40 6.15
CA GLN A 111 -5.27 6.75 6.72
C GLN A 111 -6.50 7.12 7.56
N SER A 112 -7.69 6.76 7.09
CA SER A 112 -8.97 7.03 7.77
C SER A 112 -9.30 6.03 8.89
N ASN A 113 -8.39 5.10 9.21
CA ASN A 113 -8.60 4.04 10.21
C ASN A 113 -9.82 3.14 9.92
N LYS A 114 -10.17 2.97 8.65
CA LYS A 114 -11.24 2.04 8.22
C LYS A 114 -10.76 0.60 8.17
N ILE A 115 -9.46 0.38 7.87
CA ILE A 115 -8.78 -0.90 7.92
C ILE A 115 -7.50 -0.83 8.75
N ASP A 116 -7.03 -1.98 9.19
CA ASP A 116 -5.84 -2.16 10.01
C ASP A 116 -4.62 -2.63 9.23
N LEU A 117 -4.90 -3.30 8.11
CA LEU A 117 -3.88 -3.96 7.31
C LEU A 117 -4.31 -4.02 5.83
N GLY A 118 -3.41 -3.60 4.95
CA GLY A 118 -3.53 -3.77 3.50
C GLY A 118 -2.46 -4.72 3.00
N PHE A 119 -2.86 -5.75 2.26
CA PHE A 119 -1.97 -6.72 1.61
C PHE A 119 -1.70 -6.37 0.14
N ALA A 120 -0.71 -7.02 -0.46
CA ALA A 120 -0.39 -6.94 -1.89
C ALA A 120 -0.13 -5.50 -2.39
N LEU A 121 0.37 -4.63 -1.52
CA LEU A 121 0.66 -3.24 -1.83
C LEU A 121 2.16 -3.04 -2.10
N ASN A 122 2.48 -2.38 -3.22
CA ASN A 122 3.87 -2.02 -3.48
C ASN A 122 4.23 -0.75 -2.70
N PRO A 123 5.34 -0.74 -1.94
CA PRO A 123 5.82 0.44 -1.24
C PRO A 123 6.43 1.43 -2.23
N THR A 124 5.63 2.42 -2.63
CA THR A 124 6.14 3.56 -3.43
C THR A 124 6.51 4.72 -2.50
N PRO A 125 7.45 5.61 -2.91
CA PRO A 125 7.78 6.79 -2.12
C PRO A 125 6.56 7.65 -1.75
N GLN A 126 5.61 7.82 -2.69
CA GLN A 126 4.37 8.58 -2.46
C GLN A 126 3.51 7.95 -1.37
N ARG A 127 3.32 6.62 -1.41
CA ARG A 127 2.56 5.90 -0.38
C ARG A 127 3.27 5.94 0.96
N ALA A 128 4.62 5.82 0.97
CA ALA A 128 5.42 5.86 2.19
C ALA A 128 5.41 7.22 2.91
N LEU A 129 4.95 8.29 2.26
CA LEU A 129 4.71 9.57 2.93
C LEU A 129 3.51 9.54 3.88
N VAL A 130 2.54 8.65 3.63
CA VAL A 130 1.22 8.69 4.29
C VAL A 130 0.83 7.40 5.01
N VAL A 131 1.49 6.28 4.72
CA VAL A 131 1.34 4.98 5.40
C VAL A 131 2.72 4.38 5.68
N ASP A 132 2.80 3.44 6.61
CA ASP A 132 4.00 2.65 6.83
C ASP A 132 3.89 1.29 6.12
N PHE A 133 5.04 0.70 5.80
CA PHE A 133 5.11 -0.63 5.21
C PHE A 133 5.93 -1.57 6.10
N THR A 134 5.56 -2.84 6.07
CA THR A 134 6.37 -3.93 6.66
C THR A 134 7.62 -4.20 5.83
N HIS A 135 8.44 -5.15 6.29
CA HIS A 135 9.42 -5.79 5.41
C HIS A 135 8.73 -6.40 4.19
N LEU A 136 9.49 -6.55 3.11
CA LEU A 136 8.97 -6.97 1.81
C LEU A 136 8.56 -8.44 1.84
N VAL A 137 7.38 -8.72 1.31
CA VAL A 137 6.86 -10.10 1.24
C VAL A 137 7.54 -10.86 0.11
N PHE A 138 7.51 -10.34 -1.11
CA PHE A 138 8.24 -10.91 -2.26
C PHE A 138 8.35 -9.92 -3.44
N PRO A 139 9.30 -10.14 -4.39
CA PRO A 139 9.45 -9.31 -5.59
C PRO A 139 8.37 -9.62 -6.62
N HIS A 140 7.94 -8.58 -7.35
CA HIS A 140 7.03 -8.70 -8.48
C HIS A 140 7.71 -8.19 -9.76
N PRO A 141 8.07 -9.09 -10.69
CA PRO A 141 8.38 -8.68 -12.05
C PRO A 141 7.15 -8.05 -12.71
N PHE A 142 7.36 -6.98 -13.47
CA PHE A 142 6.33 -6.28 -14.22
C PHE A 142 6.47 -6.53 -15.71
N GLY A 143 5.34 -6.50 -16.38
CA GLY A 143 5.25 -6.63 -17.82
C GLY A 143 3.88 -6.25 -18.33
N ALA A 144 3.47 -6.88 -19.41
CA ALA A 144 2.16 -6.64 -20.01
C ALA A 144 1.47 -7.93 -20.41
N MET A 145 0.20 -8.00 -20.15
CA MET A 145 -0.71 -8.91 -20.82
C MET A 145 -1.06 -8.31 -22.18
N LEU A 146 -0.69 -9.01 -23.25
CA LEU A 146 -0.80 -8.58 -24.63
C LEU A 146 -1.99 -9.28 -25.30
N LYS A 147 -2.84 -8.55 -26.02
CA LYS A 147 -3.90 -9.17 -26.84
C LYS A 147 -3.30 -10.08 -27.90
N LYS A 148 -4.10 -11.04 -28.39
CA LYS A 148 -3.68 -11.90 -29.49
C LYS A 148 -3.22 -11.08 -30.69
N GLY A 149 -2.05 -11.45 -31.23
CA GLY A 149 -1.43 -10.76 -32.40
C GLY A 149 -0.62 -9.50 -32.09
N LEU A 150 -0.60 -9.03 -30.85
CA LEU A 150 0.35 -8.02 -30.40
C LEU A 150 1.61 -8.70 -29.83
N GLU A 151 2.75 -8.41 -30.42
CA GLU A 151 4.06 -8.88 -29.93
C GLU A 151 4.83 -7.72 -29.31
N ALA A 152 5.33 -7.94 -28.11
CA ALA A 152 6.19 -7.00 -27.41
C ALA A 152 7.21 -7.77 -26.55
N ARG A 153 8.45 -7.27 -26.50
CA ARG A 153 9.55 -7.78 -25.67
C ARG A 153 10.13 -6.69 -24.78
N THR A 154 9.95 -5.46 -25.17
CA THR A 154 10.47 -4.27 -24.48
C THR A 154 9.35 -3.27 -24.22
N TRP A 155 9.61 -2.34 -23.31
CA TRP A 155 8.70 -1.22 -23.07
C TRP A 155 8.51 -0.33 -24.30
N ALA A 156 9.56 -0.20 -25.13
CA ALA A 156 9.49 0.58 -26.38
C ALA A 156 8.46 0.01 -27.37
N ASP A 157 8.23 -1.31 -27.35
CA ASP A 157 7.29 -1.95 -28.25
C ASP A 157 5.84 -1.55 -27.98
N ILE A 158 5.51 -1.23 -26.72
CA ILE A 158 4.16 -0.76 -26.30
C ILE A 158 4.11 0.76 -26.06
N ASN A 159 5.24 1.46 -26.10
CA ASN A 159 5.33 2.90 -25.92
C ASN A 159 5.07 3.66 -27.24
N LYS A 160 3.90 3.48 -27.83
CA LYS A 160 3.51 4.06 -29.11
C LYS A 160 2.12 4.68 -29.00
N PRO A 161 1.84 5.82 -29.68
CA PRO A 161 0.55 6.52 -29.58
C PRO A 161 -0.67 5.67 -29.94
N GLU A 162 -0.49 4.72 -30.86
CA GLU A 162 -1.54 3.79 -31.29
C GLU A 162 -1.81 2.65 -30.31
N VAL A 163 -0.92 2.41 -29.34
CA VAL A 163 -1.09 1.34 -28.35
C VAL A 163 -1.97 1.85 -27.18
N ARG A 164 -3.04 1.14 -26.91
CA ARG A 164 -3.99 1.43 -25.84
C ARG A 164 -3.70 0.50 -24.65
N ILE A 165 -3.39 1.08 -23.50
CA ILE A 165 -3.03 0.37 -22.27
C ILE A 165 -4.11 0.59 -21.22
N ALA A 166 -4.60 -0.48 -20.57
CA ALA A 166 -5.42 -0.35 -19.37
C ALA A 166 -4.62 -0.64 -18.10
N VAL A 167 -4.94 0.10 -17.04
CA VAL A 167 -4.34 -0.05 -15.70
C VAL A 167 -5.36 0.28 -14.61
N ASP A 168 -5.11 -0.18 -13.39
CA ASP A 168 -5.89 0.22 -12.21
C ASP A 168 -5.42 1.59 -11.72
N VAL A 169 -6.32 2.52 -11.53
CA VAL A 169 -6.00 3.87 -11.03
C VAL A 169 -5.37 3.82 -9.63
N GLY A 170 -4.34 4.62 -9.42
CA GLY A 170 -3.63 4.72 -8.14
C GLY A 170 -2.79 3.49 -7.76
N SER A 171 -2.65 2.52 -8.68
CA SER A 171 -1.82 1.33 -8.48
C SER A 171 -0.36 1.55 -8.90
N ALA A 172 0.53 0.63 -8.50
CA ALA A 172 1.88 0.57 -9.04
C ALA A 172 1.88 0.23 -10.55
N ASN A 173 0.86 -0.48 -11.03
CA ASN A 173 0.69 -0.80 -12.45
C ASN A 173 0.57 0.48 -13.29
N GLU A 174 -0.25 1.45 -12.83
CA GLU A 174 -0.37 2.74 -13.47
C GLU A 174 0.95 3.52 -13.46
N ALA A 175 1.64 3.57 -12.32
CA ALA A 175 2.91 4.27 -12.20
C ALA A 175 3.98 3.69 -13.16
N VAL A 176 4.04 2.36 -13.30
CA VAL A 176 4.94 1.67 -14.24
C VAL A 176 4.56 1.98 -15.69
N ALA A 177 3.29 1.88 -16.05
CA ALA A 177 2.83 2.19 -17.41
C ALA A 177 3.17 3.64 -17.80
N ARG A 178 2.86 4.62 -16.94
CA ARG A 178 3.15 6.04 -17.22
C ARG A 178 4.65 6.33 -17.31
N ARG A 179 5.49 5.61 -16.55
CA ARG A 179 6.94 5.78 -16.59
C ARG A 179 7.58 5.20 -17.85
N PHE A 180 7.17 3.99 -18.27
CA PHE A 180 7.86 3.25 -19.32
C PHE A 180 7.15 3.23 -20.68
N ALA A 181 5.89 3.64 -20.71
CA ALA A 181 5.10 3.79 -21.93
C ALA A 181 4.35 5.15 -21.97
N PRO A 182 5.05 6.30 -21.74
CA PRO A 182 4.39 7.60 -21.64
C PRO A 182 3.72 8.07 -22.93
N ASN A 183 4.13 7.54 -24.09
CA ASN A 183 3.56 7.90 -25.40
C ASN A 183 2.30 7.08 -25.75
N ALA A 184 2.05 5.99 -25.03
CA ALA A 184 0.86 5.17 -25.26
C ALA A 184 -0.41 5.85 -24.73
N THR A 185 -1.56 5.42 -25.25
CA THR A 185 -2.87 5.86 -24.74
C THR A 185 -3.21 5.06 -23.48
N ILE A 186 -3.00 5.64 -22.28
CA ILE A 186 -3.23 4.97 -20.99
C ILE A 186 -4.63 5.29 -20.47
N LYS A 187 -5.44 4.24 -20.27
CA LYS A 187 -6.77 4.28 -19.65
C LYS A 187 -6.69 3.76 -18.22
N SER A 188 -6.87 4.63 -17.24
CA SER A 188 -6.90 4.28 -15.81
C SER A 188 -8.34 4.00 -15.39
N LEU A 189 -8.59 2.84 -14.78
CA LEU A 189 -9.90 2.31 -14.43
C LEU A 189 -9.99 2.07 -12.93
N LYS A 190 -11.20 2.08 -12.38
CA LYS A 190 -11.40 2.03 -10.93
C LYS A 190 -11.13 0.66 -10.32
N SER A 191 -11.36 -0.41 -11.07
CA SER A 191 -11.23 -1.79 -10.59
C SER A 191 -10.54 -2.71 -11.58
N ARG A 192 -10.02 -3.82 -11.09
CA ARG A 192 -9.45 -4.89 -11.92
C ARG A 192 -10.49 -5.44 -12.90
N ASP A 193 -11.74 -5.61 -12.47
CA ASP A 193 -12.79 -6.14 -13.33
C ASP A 193 -13.05 -5.22 -14.52
N GLU A 194 -13.03 -3.90 -14.34
CA GLU A 194 -13.12 -2.94 -15.43
C GLU A 194 -11.93 -3.03 -16.39
N VAL A 195 -10.70 -3.19 -15.86
CA VAL A 195 -9.48 -3.39 -16.67
C VAL A 195 -9.61 -4.66 -17.52
N MET A 196 -10.06 -5.76 -16.92
CA MET A 196 -10.24 -7.03 -17.62
C MET A 196 -11.36 -6.97 -18.65
N LEU A 197 -12.42 -6.22 -18.39
CA LEU A 197 -13.50 -5.97 -19.36
C LEU A 197 -13.00 -5.20 -20.58
N GLU A 198 -12.17 -4.17 -20.40
CA GLU A 198 -11.54 -3.43 -21.51
C GLU A 198 -10.69 -4.36 -22.38
N MET A 199 -9.90 -5.24 -21.74
CA MET A 199 -9.04 -6.20 -22.44
C MET A 199 -9.88 -7.23 -23.22
N SER A 200 -10.85 -7.86 -22.57
CA SER A 200 -11.68 -8.92 -23.16
C SER A 200 -12.57 -8.39 -24.32
N SER A 201 -12.98 -7.14 -24.24
CA SER A 201 -13.77 -6.47 -25.29
C SER A 201 -12.93 -5.90 -26.44
N GLY A 202 -11.59 -6.01 -26.38
CA GLY A 202 -10.68 -5.48 -27.41
C GLY A 202 -10.59 -3.95 -27.46
N ARG A 203 -11.07 -3.25 -26.42
CA ARG A 203 -10.99 -1.78 -26.33
C ARG A 203 -9.59 -1.30 -25.97
N VAL A 204 -8.75 -2.17 -25.42
CA VAL A 204 -7.32 -1.94 -25.21
C VAL A 204 -6.48 -3.03 -25.86
N ASP A 205 -5.21 -2.76 -26.05
CA ASP A 205 -4.27 -3.64 -26.74
C ASP A 205 -3.43 -4.43 -25.74
N CYS A 206 -3.22 -3.87 -24.55
CA CYS A 206 -2.52 -4.56 -23.47
C CYS A 206 -2.92 -4.01 -22.08
N VAL A 207 -2.58 -4.80 -21.06
CA VAL A 207 -2.70 -4.43 -19.65
C VAL A 207 -1.33 -4.50 -19.02
N VAL A 208 -0.82 -3.39 -18.49
CA VAL A 208 0.43 -3.38 -17.72
C VAL A 208 0.11 -3.78 -16.27
N ASN A 209 0.75 -4.85 -15.80
CA ASN A 209 0.57 -5.35 -14.44
C ASN A 209 1.75 -6.21 -13.98
N ALA A 210 1.75 -6.57 -12.70
CA ALA A 210 2.68 -7.55 -12.16
C ALA A 210 2.44 -8.94 -12.77
N LEU A 211 3.51 -9.72 -12.94
CA LEU A 211 3.53 -11.04 -13.58
C LEU A 211 2.42 -11.97 -13.07
N VAL A 212 2.27 -12.08 -11.75
CA VAL A 212 1.31 -13.01 -11.15
C VAL A 212 -0.14 -12.69 -11.52
N LEU A 213 -0.50 -11.41 -11.62
CA LEU A 213 -1.83 -10.96 -12.02
C LEU A 213 -2.11 -11.30 -13.49
N GLY A 214 -1.10 -11.14 -14.34
CA GLY A 214 -1.21 -11.49 -15.75
C GLY A 214 -1.31 -13.01 -15.99
N LEU A 215 -0.47 -13.79 -15.30
CA LEU A 215 -0.51 -15.25 -15.40
C LEU A 215 -1.86 -15.82 -14.96
N THR A 216 -2.38 -15.36 -13.82
CA THR A 216 -3.66 -15.85 -13.32
C THR A 216 -4.83 -15.45 -14.22
N ALA A 217 -4.80 -14.24 -14.79
CA ALA A 217 -5.82 -13.80 -15.73
C ALA A 217 -5.84 -14.65 -17.01
N ILE A 218 -4.65 -14.96 -17.56
CA ILE A 218 -4.51 -15.77 -18.76
C ILE A 218 -4.83 -17.25 -18.47
N ALA A 219 -4.43 -17.80 -17.32
CA ALA A 219 -4.79 -19.16 -16.93
C ALA A 219 -6.32 -19.34 -16.87
N LYS A 220 -7.04 -18.35 -16.35
CA LYS A 220 -8.52 -18.33 -16.32
C LYS A 220 -9.16 -18.15 -17.69
N ASN A 221 -8.57 -17.32 -18.54
CA ASN A 221 -9.09 -17.04 -19.88
C ASN A 221 -7.94 -16.91 -20.90
N PRO A 222 -7.52 -18.04 -21.51
CA PRO A 222 -6.44 -18.04 -22.51
C PRO A 222 -6.75 -17.21 -23.76
N ASN A 223 -8.02 -16.84 -23.96
CA ASN A 223 -8.42 -15.99 -25.08
C ASN A 223 -8.00 -14.53 -24.93
N LEU A 224 -7.63 -14.09 -23.74
CA LEU A 224 -7.13 -12.72 -23.49
C LEU A 224 -5.80 -12.44 -24.22
N GLY A 225 -4.98 -13.47 -24.49
CA GLY A 225 -3.70 -13.33 -25.19
C GLY A 225 -2.54 -14.00 -24.47
N SER A 226 -1.41 -13.28 -24.29
CA SER A 226 -0.23 -13.80 -23.61
C SER A 226 0.32 -12.77 -22.62
N TYR A 227 1.05 -13.23 -21.58
CA TYR A 227 1.80 -12.35 -20.72
C TYR A 227 3.28 -12.35 -21.08
N LYS A 228 3.92 -11.17 -21.08
CA LYS A 228 5.35 -11.01 -21.28
C LYS A 228 5.95 -10.11 -20.21
N ILE A 229 7.04 -10.56 -19.57
CA ILE A 229 7.89 -9.67 -18.79
C ILE A 229 8.62 -8.77 -19.79
N LEU A 230 8.40 -7.45 -19.68
CA LEU A 230 9.01 -6.51 -20.60
C LEU A 230 10.42 -6.13 -20.14
N GLN A 231 11.34 -6.02 -21.11
CA GLN A 231 12.75 -5.72 -20.90
C GLN A 231 13.07 -4.26 -21.26
N SER A 232 14.29 -3.84 -20.95
CA SER A 232 14.85 -2.53 -21.32
C SER A 232 14.08 -1.35 -20.69
N PRO A 233 14.07 -1.25 -19.34
CA PRO A 233 14.72 -2.16 -18.37
C PRO A 233 13.81 -3.30 -17.92
N SER A 234 14.35 -4.34 -17.27
CA SER A 234 13.56 -5.24 -16.44
C SER A 234 13.07 -4.48 -15.20
N VAL A 235 11.77 -4.51 -14.95
CA VAL A 235 11.13 -3.80 -13.83
C VAL A 235 10.64 -4.80 -12.80
N THR A 236 11.14 -4.66 -11.58
CA THR A 236 10.70 -5.48 -10.43
C THR A 236 10.42 -4.56 -9.24
N ILE A 237 9.23 -4.64 -8.70
CA ILE A 237 8.82 -3.88 -7.51
C ILE A 237 8.33 -4.88 -6.48
N ALA A 238 8.91 -4.86 -5.28
CA ALA A 238 8.47 -5.76 -4.24
C ALA A 238 7.08 -5.37 -3.70
N SER A 239 6.33 -6.33 -3.20
CA SER A 239 5.14 -6.06 -2.40
C SER A 239 5.47 -6.10 -0.91
N GLY A 240 4.67 -5.39 -0.13
CA GLY A 240 4.67 -5.41 1.32
C GLY A 240 3.24 -5.38 1.84
N MET A 241 3.11 -5.44 3.13
CA MET A 241 1.88 -5.10 3.82
C MET A 241 1.95 -3.64 4.25
N ALA A 242 0.86 -2.90 4.07
CA ALA A 242 0.76 -1.51 4.49
C ALA A 242 -0.10 -1.38 5.75
N VAL A 243 0.30 -0.48 6.63
CA VAL A 243 -0.40 -0.17 7.88
C VAL A 243 -0.54 1.34 8.01
N ARG A 244 -1.48 1.80 8.84
CA ARG A 244 -1.62 3.22 9.17
C ARG A 244 -0.31 3.74 9.75
N ARG A 245 0.05 4.96 9.36
CA ARG A 245 1.21 5.65 9.92
C ARG A 245 0.89 6.12 11.34
N GLU A 246 1.63 5.59 12.30
CA GLU A 246 1.49 5.88 13.72
C GLU A 246 2.85 6.27 14.31
N SER A 247 2.87 6.98 15.44
CA SER A 247 4.08 7.21 16.22
C SER A 247 4.60 5.90 16.85
N ASP A 248 3.67 5.09 17.36
CA ASP A 248 3.96 3.74 17.85
C ASP A 248 4.11 2.76 16.67
N LYS A 249 5.29 2.21 16.51
CA LYS A 249 5.62 1.31 15.39
C LYS A 249 5.42 -0.18 15.71
N ARG A 250 4.94 -0.53 16.91
CA ARG A 250 4.80 -1.94 17.33
C ARG A 250 3.99 -2.79 16.36
N TRP A 251 2.91 -2.22 15.76
CA TRP A 251 2.11 -2.95 14.77
C TRP A 251 2.92 -3.28 13.52
N ARG A 252 3.56 -2.30 12.90
CA ARG A 252 4.44 -2.49 11.75
C ARG A 252 5.58 -3.46 12.05
N ASP A 253 6.23 -3.29 13.20
CA ASP A 253 7.43 -4.04 13.57
C ASP A 253 7.09 -5.51 13.88
N PHE A 254 5.98 -5.75 14.58
CA PHE A 254 5.43 -7.11 14.77
C PHE A 254 5.16 -7.80 13.43
N LEU A 255 4.47 -7.11 12.51
CA LEU A 255 4.19 -7.66 11.18
C LEU A 255 5.46 -7.90 10.37
N SER A 256 6.48 -7.05 10.52
CA SER A 256 7.78 -7.23 9.85
C SER A 256 8.49 -8.49 10.33
N VAL A 257 8.52 -8.74 11.62
CA VAL A 257 9.06 -9.98 12.21
C VAL A 257 8.27 -11.20 11.73
N TRP A 258 6.92 -11.08 11.70
CA TRP A 258 6.05 -12.14 11.20
C TRP A 258 6.33 -12.47 9.73
N VAL A 259 6.52 -11.45 8.88
CA VAL A 259 6.89 -11.61 7.46
C VAL A 259 8.21 -12.35 7.33
N ASP A 260 9.26 -11.88 8.03
CA ASP A 260 10.61 -12.45 7.92
C ASP A 260 10.64 -13.91 8.40
N TYR A 261 9.94 -14.21 9.50
CA TYR A 261 9.83 -15.57 10.02
C TYR A 261 9.15 -16.51 9.00
N ASN A 262 7.95 -16.14 8.51
CA ASN A 262 7.20 -17.00 7.61
C ASN A 262 7.88 -17.15 6.24
N ARG A 263 8.61 -16.13 5.78
CA ARG A 263 9.46 -16.23 4.59
C ARG A 263 10.63 -17.17 4.84
N GLY A 264 11.31 -17.05 6.00
CA GLY A 264 12.47 -17.86 6.35
C GLY A 264 12.18 -19.35 6.47
N ILE A 265 10.97 -19.72 6.94
CA ILE A 265 10.53 -21.12 7.04
C ILE A 265 9.85 -21.65 5.78
N GLY A 266 9.71 -20.83 4.72
CA GLY A 266 9.08 -21.22 3.45
C GLY A 266 7.55 -21.15 3.43
N GLN A 267 6.90 -20.75 4.52
CA GLN A 267 5.44 -20.70 4.64
C GLN A 267 4.82 -19.72 3.64
N MET A 268 5.47 -18.57 3.38
CA MET A 268 5.02 -17.61 2.37
C MET A 268 4.93 -18.25 0.99
N ARG A 269 5.93 -19.06 0.63
CA ARG A 269 5.96 -19.77 -0.65
C ARG A 269 4.81 -20.79 -0.77
N GLU A 270 4.54 -21.52 0.30
CA GLU A 270 3.44 -22.50 0.30
C GLU A 270 2.08 -21.85 0.08
N TRP A 271 1.78 -20.75 0.80
CA TRP A 271 0.55 -19.98 0.64
C TRP A 271 0.41 -19.42 -0.78
N PHE A 272 1.52 -18.90 -1.32
CA PHE A 272 1.54 -18.30 -2.65
C PHE A 272 1.29 -19.34 -3.74
N VAL A 273 1.95 -20.50 -3.69
CA VAL A 273 1.74 -21.60 -4.63
C VAL A 273 0.30 -22.09 -4.57
N ARG A 274 -0.29 -22.22 -3.37
CA ARG A 274 -1.71 -22.53 -3.22
C ARG A 274 -2.61 -21.51 -3.92
N GLY A 275 -2.36 -20.23 -3.72
CA GLY A 275 -3.12 -19.15 -4.38
C GLY A 275 -3.03 -19.22 -5.91
N LEU A 276 -1.85 -19.51 -6.45
CA LEU A 276 -1.64 -19.70 -7.89
C LEU A 276 -2.41 -20.92 -8.41
N THR A 277 -2.33 -22.05 -7.72
CA THR A 277 -3.05 -23.29 -8.08
C THR A 277 -4.56 -23.09 -8.08
N LEU A 278 -5.12 -22.39 -7.09
CA LEU A 278 -6.53 -22.00 -7.06
C LEU A 278 -6.93 -21.12 -8.26
N SER A 279 -5.97 -20.43 -8.84
CA SER A 279 -6.15 -19.57 -10.01
C SER A 279 -5.97 -20.29 -11.34
N GLY A 280 -5.66 -21.60 -11.31
CA GLY A 280 -5.43 -22.42 -12.51
C GLY A 280 -4.02 -22.31 -13.11
N VAL A 281 -3.09 -21.62 -12.44
CA VAL A 281 -1.68 -21.59 -12.83
C VAL A 281 -1.02 -22.88 -12.35
N LYS A 282 -0.37 -23.59 -13.26
CA LYS A 282 0.35 -24.82 -12.91
C LYS A 282 1.71 -24.47 -12.29
N PRO A 283 2.21 -25.29 -11.35
CA PRO A 283 3.52 -25.05 -10.71
C PRO A 283 4.67 -24.92 -11.72
N GLU A 284 4.64 -25.69 -12.82
CA GLU A 284 5.63 -25.64 -13.90
C GLU A 284 5.59 -24.35 -14.74
N ASP A 285 4.47 -23.63 -14.73
CA ASP A 285 4.29 -22.37 -15.44
C ASP A 285 4.73 -21.15 -14.61
N VAL A 286 5.14 -21.37 -13.35
CA VAL A 286 5.62 -20.31 -12.47
C VAL A 286 7.07 -19.96 -12.83
N PRO A 287 7.33 -18.74 -13.35
CA PRO A 287 8.68 -18.35 -13.74
C PRO A 287 9.65 -18.34 -12.55
N VAL A 288 10.92 -18.67 -12.83
CA VAL A 288 12.01 -18.66 -11.83
C VAL A 288 12.28 -17.26 -11.25
N GLU A 289 11.88 -16.22 -11.97
CA GLU A 289 11.96 -14.82 -11.53
C GLU A 289 11.05 -14.52 -10.33
N LEU A 290 10.04 -15.36 -10.08
CA LEU A 290 9.24 -15.36 -8.85
C LEU A 290 9.97 -16.14 -7.76
N ASN A 291 11.17 -15.72 -7.44
CA ASN A 291 11.95 -16.30 -6.35
C ASN A 291 11.33 -15.86 -5.00
N ILE A 292 10.48 -16.72 -4.43
CA ILE A 292 9.75 -16.50 -3.17
C ILE A 292 10.37 -17.37 -2.08
#